data_46b6829656ff298b558d63ca8aa40bc2
#
_entry.id   46b6829656ff298b558d63ca8aa40bc2
#
_cell.length_a   1.000
_cell.length_b   1.000
_cell.length_c   1.000
_cell.angle_alpha   90.00
_cell.angle_beta   90.00
_cell.angle_gamma   90.00
#
_symmetry.space_group_name_H-M   'P 1'
#
loop_
_entity.id
_entity.type
_entity.pdbx_description
1 polymer ?
#
loop_
_entity_poly.entity_id
_entity_poly.type
_entity_poly.pdbx_seq_one_letter_code
_entity_poly.pdbx_strand_id
1 'polypeptide(L)'
;NQLDPRLNATIVWNQPGSTERLWTRPIQAYFSGPSDSTLYFRKYGEWYKNDADFQRWDNPTNFRVLRYADVLLMQAEALNEQGQTGQA
;
A
#
# COMPACT_ATOMS: atom_id res chain seq x y z
N ASN A 1 -13.71 -14.41 7.83
CA ASN A 1 -12.59 -13.55 8.26
C ASN A 1 -12.44 -12.46 7.22
N GLN A 2 -13.00 -11.28 7.49
CA GLN A 2 -12.73 -10.11 6.67
C GLN A 2 -11.33 -9.60 7.05
N LEU A 3 -10.39 -9.76 6.13
CA LEU A 3 -9.09 -9.13 6.24
C LEU A 3 -9.26 -7.59 6.11
N ASP A 4 -8.42 -6.85 6.80
CA ASP A 4 -8.38 -5.40 6.67
C ASP A 4 -8.14 -5.03 5.20
N PRO A 5 -9.02 -4.22 4.57
CA PRO A 5 -8.90 -3.85 3.16
C PRO A 5 -7.59 -3.12 2.83
N ARG A 6 -6.95 -2.51 3.84
CA ARG A 6 -5.64 -1.85 3.69
C ARG A 6 -4.49 -2.82 3.48
N LEU A 7 -4.68 -4.09 3.80
CA LEU A 7 -3.66 -5.12 3.64
C LEU A 7 -3.22 -5.22 2.18
N ASN A 8 -4.17 -5.32 1.26
CA ASN A 8 -3.90 -5.38 -0.19
C ASN A 8 -3.19 -4.14 -0.75
N ALA A 9 -3.36 -2.99 -0.12
CA ALA A 9 -2.69 -1.76 -0.52
C ALA A 9 -1.24 -1.67 -0.03
N THR A 10 -0.87 -2.47 0.97
CA THR A 10 0.40 -2.36 1.67
C THR A 10 1.36 -3.51 1.37
N ILE A 11 0.83 -4.73 1.26
CA ILE A 11 1.61 -5.96 1.16
C ILE A 11 1.12 -6.79 -0.03
N VAL A 12 2.06 -7.48 -0.67
CA VAL A 12 1.81 -8.54 -1.64
C VAL A 12 2.16 -9.87 -0.99
N TRP A 13 1.23 -10.81 -1.00
CA TRP A 13 1.46 -12.17 -0.50
C TRP A 13 0.93 -13.20 -1.49
N ASN A 14 1.29 -14.44 -1.28
CA ASN A 14 0.82 -15.54 -2.13
C ASN A 14 -0.70 -15.72 -1.95
N GLN A 15 -1.45 -15.46 -3.00
CA GLN A 15 -2.92 -15.59 -3.03
C GLN A 15 -3.32 -16.66 -4.06
N PRO A 16 -3.43 -17.93 -3.67
CA PRO A 16 -3.86 -18.99 -4.57
C PRO A 16 -5.23 -18.66 -5.18
N GLY A 17 -5.33 -18.76 -6.51
CA GLY A 17 -6.56 -18.46 -7.24
C GLY A 17 -6.82 -16.98 -7.52
N SER A 18 -5.95 -16.07 -7.11
CA SER A 18 -6.05 -14.65 -7.49
C SER A 18 -5.79 -14.46 -8.98
N THR A 19 -6.59 -13.61 -9.61
CA THR A 19 -6.39 -13.17 -11.01
C THR A 19 -5.59 -11.88 -11.11
N GLU A 20 -5.12 -11.38 -9.97
CA GLU A 20 -4.37 -10.13 -9.90
C GLU A 20 -3.02 -10.23 -10.64
N ARG A 21 -2.64 -9.14 -11.26
CA ARG A 21 -1.36 -9.00 -11.97
C ARG A 21 -0.56 -7.86 -11.37
N LEU A 22 0.73 -8.10 -11.22
CA LEU A 22 1.70 -7.08 -10.84
C LEU A 22 2.65 -6.88 -12.02
N TRP A 23 2.86 -5.65 -12.43
CA TRP A 23 3.47 -5.33 -13.71
C TRP A 23 2.70 -6.06 -14.81
N THR A 24 3.34 -6.89 -15.56
CA THR A 24 2.71 -7.67 -16.65
C THR A 24 2.46 -9.15 -16.31
N ARG A 25 2.82 -9.58 -15.10
CA ARG A 25 2.81 -10.99 -14.70
C ARG A 25 1.74 -11.31 -13.66
N PRO A 26 1.16 -12.52 -13.68
CA PRO A 26 0.29 -12.97 -12.59
C PRO A 26 1.01 -12.91 -11.25
N ILE A 27 0.29 -12.57 -10.18
CA ILE A 27 0.87 -12.47 -8.84
C ILE A 27 1.60 -13.75 -8.40
N GLN A 28 1.09 -14.92 -8.80
CA GLN A 28 1.67 -16.22 -8.47
C GLN A 28 3.08 -16.44 -9.07
N ALA A 29 3.42 -15.72 -10.16
CA ALA A 29 4.75 -15.85 -10.80
C ALA A 29 5.90 -15.35 -9.92
N TYR A 30 5.60 -14.59 -8.85
CA TYR A 30 6.60 -14.08 -7.91
C TYR A 30 6.86 -15.00 -6.72
N PHE A 31 6.14 -16.11 -6.64
CA PHE A 31 6.23 -17.08 -5.54
C PHE A 31 6.71 -18.44 -6.05
N SER A 32 7.47 -19.15 -5.22
CA SER A 32 8.06 -20.44 -5.58
C SER A 32 7.03 -21.58 -5.60
N GLY A 33 5.83 -21.38 -5.11
CA GLY A 33 4.77 -22.36 -5.07
C GLY A 33 3.65 -22.02 -4.06
N PRO A 34 2.64 -22.88 -3.94
CA PRO A 34 1.46 -22.58 -3.08
C PRO A 34 1.78 -22.40 -1.60
N SER A 35 2.88 -22.98 -1.13
CA SER A 35 3.34 -22.90 0.27
C SER A 35 4.32 -21.78 0.53
N ASP A 36 4.67 -20.98 -0.48
CA ASP A 36 5.58 -19.84 -0.32
C ASP A 36 4.89 -18.75 0.52
N SER A 37 5.46 -18.46 1.68
CA SER A 37 4.95 -17.47 2.64
C SER A 37 5.70 -16.14 2.57
N THR A 38 6.48 -15.90 1.53
CA THR A 38 7.19 -14.64 1.32
C THR A 38 6.21 -13.46 1.22
N LEU A 39 6.59 -12.35 1.85
CA LEU A 39 5.83 -11.10 1.81
C LEU A 39 6.67 -10.03 1.10
N TYR A 40 6.03 -9.30 0.21
CA TYR A 40 6.64 -8.17 -0.49
C TYR A 40 5.90 -6.87 -0.17
N PHE A 41 6.62 -5.75 -0.17
CA PHE A 41 5.99 -4.44 -0.06
C PHE A 41 5.31 -4.05 -1.36
N ARG A 42 4.03 -3.68 -1.28
CA ARG A 42 3.27 -3.11 -2.40
C ARG A 42 3.31 -1.58 -2.37
N LYS A 43 3.20 -1.01 -1.19
CA LYS A 43 3.19 0.44 -0.99
C LYS A 43 4.52 1.04 -1.47
N TYR A 44 4.44 2.12 -2.24
CA TYR A 44 5.57 2.75 -2.94
C TYR A 44 6.20 1.92 -4.07
N GLY A 45 5.62 0.77 -4.42
CA GLY A 45 6.05 -0.01 -5.59
C GLY A 45 5.42 0.50 -6.89
N GLU A 46 6.08 0.23 -8.00
CA GLU A 46 5.62 0.60 -9.35
C GLU A 46 4.88 -0.55 -10.04
N TRP A 47 4.20 -1.38 -9.29
CA TRP A 47 3.53 -2.59 -9.74
C TRP A 47 2.49 -2.38 -10.86
N TYR A 48 2.06 -1.15 -11.07
CA TYR A 48 1.11 -0.74 -12.13
C TYR A 48 1.79 -0.43 -13.46
N LYS A 49 3.12 -0.32 -13.50
CA LYS A 49 3.87 -0.04 -14.72
C LYS A 49 4.15 -1.32 -15.53
N ASN A 50 4.45 -1.14 -16.80
CA ASN A 50 4.96 -2.21 -17.66
C ASN A 50 6.46 -2.43 -17.41
N ASP A 51 6.93 -3.65 -17.68
CA ASP A 51 8.36 -3.99 -17.53
C ASP A 51 9.29 -3.07 -18.36
N ALA A 52 8.81 -2.58 -19.51
CA ALA A 52 9.56 -1.67 -20.38
C ALA A 52 9.80 -0.28 -19.76
N ASP A 53 8.93 0.13 -18.86
CA ASP A 53 9.00 1.44 -18.19
C ASP A 53 9.76 1.37 -16.86
N PHE A 54 10.26 0.18 -16.50
CA PHE A 54 10.95 -0.02 -15.23
C PHE A 54 12.33 0.62 -15.23
N GLN A 55 12.53 1.58 -14.35
CA GLN A 55 13.83 2.22 -14.09
C GLN A 55 14.43 1.59 -12.82
N ARG A 56 15.51 0.83 -12.99
CA ARG A 56 16.10 0.03 -11.90
C ARG A 56 16.52 0.83 -10.67
N TRP A 57 16.91 2.09 -10.88
CA TRP A 57 17.48 2.94 -9.83
C TRP A 57 16.67 4.21 -9.58
N ASP A 58 15.55 4.37 -10.26
CA ASP A 58 14.71 5.56 -10.18
C ASP A 58 13.25 5.15 -9.94
N ASN A 59 12.60 5.83 -9.02
CA ASN A 59 11.19 5.61 -8.70
C ASN A 59 10.48 6.97 -8.68
N PRO A 60 9.51 7.20 -9.57
CA PRO A 60 8.75 8.45 -9.62
C PRO A 60 7.78 8.63 -8.46
N THR A 61 7.63 7.63 -7.59
CA THR A 61 6.75 7.71 -6.43
C THR A 61 7.34 8.66 -5.39
N ASN A 62 6.64 9.76 -5.15
CA ASN A 62 7.04 10.74 -4.15
C ASN A 62 6.93 10.16 -2.74
N PHE A 63 7.96 10.37 -1.92
CA PHE A 63 7.89 10.07 -0.50
C PHE A 63 6.99 11.10 0.20
N ARG A 64 5.92 10.63 0.84
CA ARG A 64 4.95 11.49 1.51
C ARG A 64 5.37 11.69 2.96
N VAL A 65 5.93 12.85 3.27
CA VAL A 65 6.30 13.24 4.63
C VAL A 65 5.04 13.52 5.47
N LEU A 66 4.08 14.24 4.90
CA LEU A 66 2.79 14.55 5.51
C LEU A 66 1.64 14.13 4.59
N ARG A 67 0.56 13.68 5.20
CA ARG A 67 -0.67 13.33 4.50
C ARG A 67 -1.82 14.16 5.07
N TYR A 68 -2.83 14.44 4.24
CA TYR A 68 -3.99 15.24 4.66
C TYR A 68 -4.71 14.65 5.89
N ALA A 69 -4.74 13.32 6.02
CA ALA A 69 -5.28 12.68 7.22
C ALA A 69 -4.53 13.07 8.50
N ASP A 70 -3.21 13.26 8.45
CA ASP A 70 -2.42 13.75 9.58
C ASP A 70 -2.83 15.18 9.96
N VAL A 71 -3.06 16.03 8.96
CA VAL A 71 -3.51 17.43 9.18
C VAL A 71 -4.87 17.44 9.86
N LEU A 72 -5.81 16.58 9.45
CA LEU A 72 -7.12 16.44 10.10
C LEU A 72 -7.01 15.99 11.55
N LEU A 73 -6.13 15.04 11.84
CA LEU A 73 -5.89 14.57 13.21
C LEU A 73 -5.24 15.66 14.08
N MET A 74 -4.31 16.43 13.54
CA MET A 74 -3.72 17.57 14.23
C MET A 74 -4.76 18.64 14.52
N GLN A 75 -5.67 18.90 13.58
CA GLN A 75 -6.80 19.83 13.79
C GLN A 75 -7.73 19.31 14.90
N ALA A 76 -8.07 18.04 14.88
CA ALA A 76 -8.93 17.43 15.91
C ALA A 76 -8.29 17.55 17.31
N GLU A 77 -6.98 17.29 17.42
CA GLU A 77 -6.24 17.45 18.68
C GLU A 77 -6.29 18.91 19.16
N ALA A 78 -6.01 19.85 18.28
CA ALA A 78 -6.04 21.28 18.60
C ALA A 78 -7.43 21.75 19.06
N LEU A 79 -8.50 21.30 18.41
CA LEU A 79 -9.87 21.60 18.80
C LEU A 79 -10.22 21.00 20.17
N ASN A 80 -9.78 19.78 20.43
CA ASN A 80 -10.01 19.12 21.72
C ASN A 80 -9.30 19.87 22.86
N GLU A 81 -8.06 20.30 22.66
CA GLU A 81 -7.29 21.09 23.64
C GLU A 81 -7.93 22.48 23.91
N GLN A 82 -8.65 23.03 22.93
CA GLN A 82 -9.42 24.26 23.07
C GLN A 82 -10.80 24.05 23.72
N GLY A 83 -11.12 22.85 24.14
CA GLY A 83 -12.42 22.50 24.74
C GLY A 83 -13.55 22.34 23.74
N GLN A 84 -13.25 22.31 22.44
CA GLN A 84 -14.23 22.12 21.36
C GLN A 84 -14.35 20.65 20.95
N THR A 85 -14.45 19.76 21.91
CA THR A 85 -14.43 18.29 21.72
C THR A 85 -15.51 17.81 20.74
N GLY A 86 -16.67 18.48 20.69
CA GLY A 86 -17.74 18.13 19.76
C GLY A 86 -17.41 18.39 18.28
N GLN A 87 -16.40 19.22 18.00
CA GLN A 87 -15.91 19.51 16.64
C GLN A 87 -14.65 18.67 16.29
N ALA A 88 -14.00 18.16 17.30
CA ALA A 88 -12.85 17.30 17.10
C ALA A 88 -13.26 15.90 16.62
#